data_671cf8dc873f6b6d23c7985527b0e309
#
_entry.id   671cf8dc873f6b6d23c7985527b0e309
#
_cell.length_a   1.000
_cell.length_b   1.000
_cell.length_c   1.000
_cell.angle_alpha   90.00
_cell.angle_beta   90.00
_cell.angle_gamma   90.00
#
_symmetry.space_group_name_H-M   'P 1'
#
loop_
_entity.id
_entity.type
_entity.pdbx_description
1 polymer ?
#
loop_
_entity_poly.entity_id
_entity_poly.type
_entity_poly.pdbx_seq_one_letter_code
_entity_poly.pdbx_strand_id
1 'polypeptide(L)'
;MTVWLRFQPISGFRASMQVIRGKFSARADPGEVSSFQALATELSGTVGLGNIAGVAVAVSLGGPGAALWIAAFGVLGMSMKMAEATLGSKFREIREDGSIQGGPMVYLRDGLASIGYRRLGVVLGSAYAVFTVLGAFGADLFQTNQVAAIVADSSGSEFLQGNTWLLGAVIAALVGIAIFGGVTSIARWTSRIMPAMAIVYMLCVFAVIVVNLDNVPAALGAMVEGVFTGEGIAGGVVGVAIVGIQRALFSNGAGVGTAGMAHSASKTKHPATEGLTAMWEPLIDSVVVCMLTAIAIVVTGKHLAGSGENTEGVQLTASAFSTVADWFPLLLTLAVALFGYSTLLAYAYYGEQALTYLFGYKKSIIYTFRVLGIVGAVIGSAASLDAVIAFGDASFFLMAVPNILGIYFLAKVVRLEIFGFNRRLCAGSIEAVEDEDLRVGLVSEDPTPEQTQRAEKEERAEKERLRTLHRTLWDDPHFPVRAAHHGDDLASPMGTPDEPIPDTGQFLAVEERRSEGDGGAGSGPAGGGSHRAD
;
A
#
# COMPACT_ATOMS: atom_id res chain seq x y z
N MET A 1 -5.47 14.54 0.80
CA MET A 1 -4.86 13.87 1.97
C MET A 1 -3.66 14.63 2.50
N THR A 2 -2.67 14.96 1.69
CA THR A 2 -1.40 15.59 2.11
C THR A 2 -1.61 16.86 2.94
N VAL A 3 -2.41 17.79 2.45
CA VAL A 3 -2.77 19.02 3.18
C VAL A 3 -3.60 18.71 4.44
N TRP A 4 -4.56 17.79 4.34
CA TRP A 4 -5.41 17.38 5.46
C TRP A 4 -4.63 16.76 6.62
N LEU A 5 -3.60 15.99 6.30
CA LEU A 5 -2.66 15.40 7.25
C LEU A 5 -1.49 16.35 7.61
N ARG A 6 -1.56 17.64 7.25
CA ARG A 6 -0.54 18.65 7.55
C ARG A 6 0.87 18.21 7.18
N PHE A 7 1.01 17.63 5.98
CA PHE A 7 2.30 17.11 5.49
C PHE A 7 2.98 16.09 6.43
N GLN A 8 2.16 15.27 7.07
CA GLN A 8 2.62 14.24 8.02
C GLN A 8 3.74 13.33 7.46
N PRO A 9 3.78 12.94 6.17
CA PRO A 9 4.89 12.18 5.64
C PRO A 9 6.26 12.84 5.85
N ILE A 10 6.32 14.17 5.88
CA ILE A 10 7.55 14.92 6.13
C ILE A 10 7.79 15.07 7.63
N SER A 11 6.80 15.53 8.39
CA SER A 11 6.93 15.79 9.82
C SER A 11 7.07 14.51 10.66
N GLY A 12 6.45 13.41 10.24
CA GLY A 12 6.48 12.10 10.89
C GLY A 12 7.65 11.20 10.48
N PHE A 13 8.57 11.67 9.62
CA PHE A 13 9.65 10.86 9.06
C PHE A 13 10.54 10.19 10.14
N ARG A 14 10.88 10.89 11.22
CA ARG A 14 11.67 10.32 12.32
C ARG A 14 10.91 9.21 13.06
N ALA A 15 9.62 9.41 13.30
CA ALA A 15 8.78 8.41 13.96
C ALA A 15 8.63 7.16 13.08
N SER A 16 8.42 7.34 11.76
CA SER A 16 8.31 6.23 10.81
C SER A 16 9.58 5.36 10.75
N MET A 17 10.75 5.98 10.82
CA MET A 17 12.03 5.26 10.88
C MET A 17 12.14 4.35 12.12
N GLN A 18 11.61 4.80 13.27
CA GLN A 18 11.58 4.00 14.50
C GLN A 18 10.57 2.85 14.38
N VAL A 19 9.43 3.10 13.74
CA VAL A 19 8.38 2.09 13.50
C VAL A 19 8.91 0.97 12.61
N ILE A 20 9.54 1.30 11.47
CA ILE A 20 10.10 0.30 10.54
C ILE A 20 11.16 -0.57 11.22
N ARG A 21 11.89 -0.01 12.17
CA ARG A 21 12.87 -0.74 12.99
C ARG A 21 12.21 -1.66 14.05
N GLY A 22 10.90 -1.77 14.07
CA GLY A 22 10.15 -2.64 14.98
C GLY A 22 10.01 -2.12 16.41
N LYS A 23 10.34 -0.84 16.67
CA LYS A 23 10.39 -0.29 18.02
C LYS A 23 9.04 -0.28 18.76
N PHE A 24 7.92 -0.35 18.04
CA PHE A 24 6.56 -0.25 18.60
C PHE A 24 5.68 -1.45 18.27
N SER A 25 6.27 -2.56 17.88
CA SER A 25 5.55 -3.81 17.56
C SER A 25 6.17 -4.96 18.34
N ALA A 26 5.35 -5.76 19.01
CA ALA A 26 5.78 -6.96 19.71
C ALA A 26 5.48 -8.21 18.88
N ARG A 27 6.24 -9.30 19.07
CA ARG A 27 5.96 -10.61 18.43
C ARG A 27 4.57 -11.15 18.79
N ALA A 28 4.12 -10.85 20.01
CA ALA A 28 2.83 -11.25 20.53
C ALA A 28 1.67 -10.37 20.06
N ASP A 29 1.94 -9.27 19.33
CA ASP A 29 0.88 -8.43 18.80
C ASP A 29 0.07 -9.18 17.74
N PRO A 30 -1.23 -8.92 17.66
CA PRO A 30 -2.09 -9.60 16.69
C PRO A 30 -1.69 -9.26 15.26
N GLY A 31 -1.60 -10.29 14.41
CA GLY A 31 -1.16 -10.19 13.03
C GLY A 31 -0.42 -11.45 12.58
N GLU A 32 -0.20 -11.58 11.29
CA GLU A 32 0.45 -12.74 10.66
C GLU A 32 1.93 -12.47 10.35
N VAL A 33 2.27 -11.22 9.99
CA VAL A 33 3.59 -10.82 9.50
C VAL A 33 4.12 -9.59 10.23
N SER A 34 5.44 -9.34 10.19
CA SER A 34 6.00 -8.10 10.75
C SER A 34 5.68 -6.89 9.84
N SER A 35 5.73 -5.66 10.39
CA SER A 35 5.54 -4.43 9.61
C SER A 35 6.53 -4.33 8.43
N PHE A 36 7.77 -4.82 8.60
CA PHE A 36 8.74 -4.89 7.52
C PHE A 36 8.33 -5.91 6.44
N GLN A 37 7.80 -7.07 6.83
CA GLN A 37 7.30 -8.06 5.88
C GLN A 37 6.07 -7.56 5.13
N ALA A 38 5.17 -6.83 5.80
CA ALA A 38 4.03 -6.18 5.16
C ALA A 38 4.49 -5.13 4.13
N LEU A 39 5.44 -4.26 4.52
CA LEU A 39 6.08 -3.29 3.63
C LEU A 39 6.75 -3.97 2.44
N ALA A 40 7.54 -5.02 2.68
CA ALA A 40 8.22 -5.74 1.62
C ALA A 40 7.25 -6.46 0.67
N THR A 41 6.13 -6.96 1.19
CA THR A 41 5.07 -7.57 0.36
C THR A 41 4.41 -6.52 -0.53
N GLU A 42 4.08 -5.36 0.03
CA GLU A 42 3.51 -4.27 -0.75
C GLU A 42 4.51 -3.72 -1.78
N LEU A 43 5.75 -3.45 -1.36
CA LEU A 43 6.81 -3.05 -2.29
C LEU A 43 7.06 -4.10 -3.39
N SER A 44 6.90 -5.38 -3.09
CA SER A 44 6.96 -6.44 -4.10
C SER A 44 5.82 -6.38 -5.10
N GLY A 45 4.65 -5.91 -4.67
CA GLY A 45 3.51 -5.67 -5.56
C GLY A 45 3.62 -4.38 -6.38
N THR A 46 4.30 -3.37 -5.86
CA THR A 46 4.42 -2.04 -6.45
C THR A 46 5.75 -1.83 -7.16
N VAL A 47 6.89 -2.10 -6.51
CA VAL A 47 8.22 -2.04 -7.15
C VAL A 47 8.39 -3.26 -8.05
N GLY A 48 7.99 -3.10 -9.29
CA GLY A 48 7.95 -4.14 -10.29
C GLY A 48 8.26 -3.59 -11.69
N LEU A 49 7.64 -4.19 -12.68
CA LEU A 49 7.78 -3.73 -14.06
C LEU A 49 7.14 -2.36 -14.31
N GLY A 50 6.28 -1.87 -13.42
CA GLY A 50 5.80 -0.50 -13.42
C GLY A 50 6.94 0.52 -13.37
N ASN A 51 7.98 0.26 -12.59
CA ASN A 51 9.15 1.14 -12.42
C ASN A 51 10.16 1.03 -13.57
N ILE A 52 10.11 -0.02 -14.35
CA ILE A 52 11.03 -0.31 -15.45
C ILE A 52 10.35 -0.04 -16.78
N ALA A 53 9.41 -0.91 -17.16
CA ALA A 53 8.67 -0.79 -18.41
C ALA A 53 7.66 0.36 -18.37
N GLY A 54 6.96 0.57 -17.25
CA GLY A 54 6.00 1.66 -17.09
C GLY A 54 6.66 3.04 -17.18
N VAL A 55 7.85 3.23 -16.61
CA VAL A 55 8.64 4.46 -16.75
C VAL A 55 9.12 4.64 -18.20
N ALA A 56 9.56 3.56 -18.85
CA ALA A 56 9.94 3.62 -20.26
C ALA A 56 8.76 4.06 -21.14
N VAL A 57 7.56 3.50 -20.92
CA VAL A 57 6.31 3.92 -21.57
C VAL A 57 5.99 5.40 -21.27
N ALA A 58 6.17 5.85 -20.01
CA ALA A 58 5.95 7.25 -19.66
C ALA A 58 6.87 8.20 -20.45
N VAL A 59 8.16 7.85 -20.54
CA VAL A 59 9.16 8.66 -21.26
C VAL A 59 8.92 8.62 -22.77
N SER A 60 8.50 7.47 -23.31
CA SER A 60 8.19 7.33 -24.74
C SER A 60 6.95 8.13 -25.15
N LEU A 61 5.86 8.07 -24.37
CA LEU A 61 4.59 8.73 -24.70
C LEU A 61 4.52 10.18 -24.25
N GLY A 62 5.01 10.46 -23.04
CA GLY A 62 4.93 11.77 -22.41
C GLY A 62 6.22 12.59 -22.48
N GLY A 63 7.29 12.01 -23.07
CA GLY A 63 8.62 12.63 -23.05
C GLY A 63 9.29 12.59 -21.66
N PRO A 64 10.52 13.13 -21.56
CA PRO A 64 11.30 13.14 -20.31
C PRO A 64 10.57 13.78 -19.12
N GLY A 65 9.72 14.79 -19.36
CA GLY A 65 8.96 15.50 -18.33
C GLY A 65 7.96 14.66 -17.57
N ALA A 66 7.45 13.57 -18.18
CA ALA A 66 6.52 12.66 -17.52
C ALA A 66 7.11 12.03 -16.25
N ALA A 67 8.42 11.83 -16.21
CA ALA A 67 9.09 11.28 -15.02
C ALA A 67 8.99 12.21 -13.79
N LEU A 68 9.06 13.51 -13.96
CA LEU A 68 8.87 14.46 -12.86
C LEU A 68 7.43 14.45 -12.33
N TRP A 69 6.45 14.22 -13.19
CA TRP A 69 5.07 14.01 -12.75
C TRP A 69 4.89 12.72 -11.98
N ILE A 70 5.61 11.62 -12.35
CA ILE A 70 5.65 10.38 -11.56
C ILE A 70 6.16 10.67 -10.15
N ALA A 71 7.29 11.38 -10.02
CA ALA A 71 7.87 11.73 -8.72
C ALA A 71 6.95 12.64 -7.89
N ALA A 72 6.38 13.67 -8.51
CA ALA A 72 5.46 14.60 -7.85
C ALA A 72 4.22 13.86 -7.30
N PHE A 73 3.63 12.97 -8.11
CA PHE A 73 2.49 12.15 -7.68
C PHE A 73 2.91 11.13 -6.61
N GLY A 74 4.13 10.60 -6.67
CA GLY A 74 4.70 9.76 -5.63
C GLY A 74 4.74 10.46 -4.26
N VAL A 75 5.20 11.72 -4.21
CA VAL A 75 5.21 12.51 -2.97
C VAL A 75 3.80 12.72 -2.41
N LEU A 76 2.82 13.02 -3.28
CA LEU A 76 1.41 13.13 -2.88
C LEU A 76 0.84 11.77 -2.44
N GLY A 77 1.26 10.71 -3.11
CA GLY A 77 0.88 9.32 -2.85
C GLY A 77 1.27 8.82 -1.46
N MET A 78 2.36 9.34 -0.86
CA MET A 78 2.78 8.99 0.51
C MET A 78 1.64 9.14 1.52
N SER A 79 0.87 10.21 1.42
CA SER A 79 -0.27 10.46 2.32
C SER A 79 -1.47 9.53 2.04
N MET A 80 -1.63 9.08 0.80
CA MET A 80 -2.68 8.12 0.43
C MET A 80 -2.35 6.74 0.98
N LYS A 81 -1.13 6.25 0.75
CA LYS A 81 -0.66 4.97 1.30
C LYS A 81 -0.71 4.95 2.82
N MET A 82 -0.31 6.06 3.47
CA MET A 82 -0.47 6.23 4.91
C MET A 82 -1.93 6.05 5.35
N ALA A 83 -2.88 6.62 4.63
CA ALA A 83 -4.30 6.48 4.95
C ALA A 83 -4.82 5.06 4.73
N GLU A 84 -4.47 4.43 3.61
CA GLU A 84 -4.85 3.06 3.26
C GLU A 84 -4.38 2.05 4.30
N ALA A 85 -3.10 2.07 4.65
CA ALA A 85 -2.52 1.14 5.62
C ALA A 85 -3.05 1.37 7.03
N THR A 86 -3.25 2.63 7.45
CA THR A 86 -3.88 2.96 8.74
C THR A 86 -5.30 2.39 8.81
N LEU A 87 -6.13 2.60 7.78
CA LEU A 87 -7.49 2.08 7.74
C LEU A 87 -7.51 0.56 7.61
N GLY A 88 -6.63 -0.01 6.79
CA GLY A 88 -6.49 -1.46 6.63
C GLY A 88 -6.19 -2.15 7.95
N SER A 89 -5.23 -1.63 8.71
CA SER A 89 -4.88 -2.16 10.03
C SER A 89 -5.98 -1.89 11.07
N LYS A 90 -6.64 -0.71 11.05
CA LYS A 90 -7.67 -0.34 12.01
C LYS A 90 -8.93 -1.20 11.93
N PHE A 91 -9.40 -1.48 10.72
CA PHE A 91 -10.66 -2.18 10.47
C PHE A 91 -10.48 -3.65 10.10
N ARG A 92 -9.27 -4.20 10.22
CA ARG A 92 -9.03 -5.61 9.94
C ARG A 92 -9.87 -6.52 10.83
N GLU A 93 -10.27 -7.66 10.29
CA GLU A 93 -10.95 -8.73 11.00
C GLU A 93 -9.96 -9.88 11.25
N ILE A 94 -9.90 -10.35 12.48
CA ILE A 94 -9.18 -11.57 12.83
C ILE A 94 -10.21 -12.68 12.87
N ARG A 95 -10.02 -13.69 12.04
CA ARG A 95 -10.91 -14.85 11.97
C ARG A 95 -10.63 -15.82 13.10
N GLU A 96 -11.53 -16.80 13.26
CA GLU A 96 -11.40 -17.86 14.27
C GLU A 96 -10.14 -18.73 14.05
N ASP A 97 -9.68 -18.88 12.82
CA ASP A 97 -8.46 -19.61 12.46
C ASP A 97 -7.18 -18.76 12.60
N GLY A 98 -7.28 -17.53 13.12
CA GLY A 98 -6.17 -16.58 13.26
C GLY A 98 -5.79 -15.85 11.96
N SER A 99 -6.41 -16.17 10.83
CA SER A 99 -6.15 -15.46 9.56
C SER A 99 -6.73 -14.05 9.57
N ILE A 100 -6.02 -13.14 8.90
CA ILE A 100 -6.43 -11.73 8.81
C ILE A 100 -7.21 -11.48 7.52
N GLN A 101 -8.37 -10.87 7.64
CA GLN A 101 -9.11 -10.27 6.54
C GLN A 101 -9.07 -8.76 6.67
N GLY A 102 -8.47 -8.07 5.71
CA GLY A 102 -8.35 -6.61 5.77
C GLY A 102 -8.35 -5.96 4.39
N GLY A 103 -8.08 -4.68 4.37
CA GLY A 103 -8.01 -3.90 3.13
C GLY A 103 -9.28 -3.09 2.85
N PRO A 104 -9.34 -2.42 1.67
CA PRO A 104 -10.43 -1.51 1.33
C PRO A 104 -11.81 -2.12 1.42
N MET A 105 -12.00 -3.37 0.99
CA MET A 105 -13.29 -4.02 1.08
C MET A 105 -13.83 -4.06 2.51
N VAL A 106 -12.95 -4.22 3.51
CA VAL A 106 -13.32 -4.28 4.93
C VAL A 106 -13.50 -2.88 5.50
N TYR A 107 -12.49 -1.98 5.34
CA TYR A 107 -12.63 -0.65 5.93
C TYR A 107 -13.67 0.24 5.22
N LEU A 108 -13.99 -0.01 3.96
CA LEU A 108 -15.14 0.63 3.32
C LEU A 108 -16.44 0.15 3.96
N ARG A 109 -16.62 -1.16 4.12
CA ARG A 109 -17.82 -1.72 4.75
C ARG A 109 -17.98 -1.22 6.20
N ASP A 110 -16.97 -1.41 7.03
CA ASP A 110 -17.07 -1.20 8.48
C ASP A 110 -16.77 0.23 8.88
N GLY A 111 -15.80 0.87 8.23
CA GLY A 111 -15.46 2.27 8.48
C GLY A 111 -16.60 3.20 8.11
N LEU A 112 -17.21 3.05 6.92
CA LEU A 112 -18.37 3.84 6.55
C LEU A 112 -19.60 3.51 7.41
N ALA A 113 -19.75 2.25 7.82
CA ALA A 113 -20.82 1.88 8.76
C ALA A 113 -20.64 2.57 10.12
N SER A 114 -19.41 2.73 10.62
CA SER A 114 -19.10 3.41 11.89
C SER A 114 -19.45 4.90 11.88
N ILE A 115 -19.53 5.52 10.71
CA ILE A 115 -19.93 6.94 10.54
C ILE A 115 -21.34 7.08 9.95
N GLY A 116 -22.17 6.03 10.00
CA GLY A 116 -23.59 6.06 9.61
C GLY A 116 -23.88 5.71 8.14
N TYR A 117 -22.89 5.48 7.29
CA TYR A 117 -23.07 5.19 5.86
C TYR A 117 -22.99 3.69 5.53
N ARG A 118 -23.64 2.82 6.31
CA ARG A 118 -23.55 1.35 6.18
C ARG A 118 -23.86 0.83 4.76
N ARG A 119 -24.94 1.33 4.13
CA ARG A 119 -25.32 0.88 2.77
C ARG A 119 -24.26 1.23 1.74
N LEU A 120 -23.77 2.47 1.78
CA LEU A 120 -22.69 2.93 0.90
C LEU A 120 -21.42 2.09 1.12
N GLY A 121 -21.08 1.80 2.37
CA GLY A 121 -19.93 0.98 2.73
C GLY A 121 -19.97 -0.42 2.12
N VAL A 122 -21.12 -1.09 2.20
CA VAL A 122 -21.30 -2.41 1.60
C VAL A 122 -21.16 -2.35 0.07
N VAL A 123 -21.78 -1.35 -0.59
CA VAL A 123 -21.68 -1.21 -2.05
C VAL A 123 -20.25 -0.93 -2.49
N LEU A 124 -19.57 0.05 -1.88
CA LEU A 124 -18.20 0.40 -2.24
C LEU A 124 -17.22 -0.74 -1.91
N GLY A 125 -17.37 -1.40 -0.76
CA GLY A 125 -16.52 -2.53 -0.37
C GLY A 125 -16.68 -3.74 -1.30
N SER A 126 -17.90 -4.07 -1.71
CA SER A 126 -18.17 -5.16 -2.66
C SER A 126 -17.68 -4.82 -4.08
N ALA A 127 -17.92 -3.59 -4.54
CA ALA A 127 -17.41 -3.11 -5.83
C ALA A 127 -15.86 -3.15 -5.86
N TYR A 128 -15.22 -2.66 -4.79
CA TYR A 128 -13.78 -2.72 -4.64
C TYR A 128 -13.26 -4.17 -4.72
N ALA A 129 -13.88 -5.10 -4.02
CA ALA A 129 -13.46 -6.50 -4.05
C ALA A 129 -13.56 -7.12 -5.46
N VAL A 130 -14.64 -6.83 -6.21
CA VAL A 130 -14.76 -7.26 -7.61
C VAL A 130 -13.65 -6.64 -8.47
N PHE A 131 -13.40 -5.34 -8.32
CA PHE A 131 -12.36 -4.65 -9.08
C PHE A 131 -10.94 -5.11 -8.70
N THR A 132 -10.73 -5.53 -7.46
CA THR A 132 -9.45 -6.13 -7.02
C THR A 132 -9.17 -7.45 -7.73
N VAL A 133 -10.18 -8.28 -7.95
CA VAL A 133 -10.01 -9.51 -8.76
C VAL A 133 -9.60 -9.17 -10.19
N LEU A 134 -10.24 -8.16 -10.82
CA LEU A 134 -9.84 -7.69 -12.15
C LEU A 134 -8.43 -7.08 -12.15
N GLY A 135 -8.09 -6.29 -11.12
CA GLY A 135 -6.77 -5.69 -10.95
C GLY A 135 -5.66 -6.73 -10.79
N ALA A 136 -5.93 -7.82 -10.08
CA ALA A 136 -4.98 -8.93 -9.97
C ALA A 136 -4.69 -9.54 -11.35
N PHE A 137 -5.71 -9.82 -12.16
CA PHE A 137 -5.50 -10.27 -13.54
C PHE A 137 -4.78 -9.22 -14.39
N GLY A 138 -5.10 -7.92 -14.25
CA GLY A 138 -4.44 -6.84 -15.00
C GLY A 138 -2.95 -6.78 -14.69
N ALA A 139 -2.57 -6.89 -13.43
CA ALA A 139 -1.18 -6.96 -13.02
C ALA A 139 -0.48 -8.21 -13.56
N ASP A 140 -1.14 -9.38 -13.46
CA ASP A 140 -0.59 -10.64 -13.94
C ASP A 140 -0.31 -10.61 -15.44
N LEU A 141 -1.25 -10.11 -16.25
CA LEU A 141 -1.10 -9.98 -17.70
C LEU A 141 0.08 -9.07 -18.05
N PHE A 142 0.22 -7.90 -17.40
CA PHE A 142 1.31 -6.96 -17.67
C PHE A 142 2.67 -7.52 -17.27
N GLN A 143 2.77 -8.10 -16.06
CA GLN A 143 4.03 -8.66 -15.57
C GLN A 143 4.52 -9.80 -16.46
N THR A 144 3.65 -10.74 -16.80
CA THR A 144 4.03 -11.89 -17.65
C THR A 144 4.34 -11.48 -19.07
N ASN A 145 3.65 -10.49 -19.64
CA ASN A 145 3.94 -9.92 -20.94
C ASN A 145 5.38 -9.39 -21.00
N GLN A 146 5.74 -8.51 -20.06
CA GLN A 146 7.02 -7.84 -20.07
C GLN A 146 8.19 -8.77 -19.69
N VAL A 147 7.97 -9.74 -18.77
CA VAL A 147 8.99 -10.77 -18.46
C VAL A 147 9.22 -11.65 -19.69
N ALA A 148 8.17 -12.10 -20.37
CA ALA A 148 8.30 -12.91 -21.56
C ALA A 148 8.99 -12.14 -22.70
N ALA A 149 8.67 -10.87 -22.90
CA ALA A 149 9.27 -10.02 -23.92
C ALA A 149 10.78 -9.89 -23.71
N ILE A 150 11.23 -9.52 -22.49
CA ILE A 150 12.67 -9.32 -22.21
C ILE A 150 13.47 -10.64 -22.27
N VAL A 151 12.89 -11.75 -21.81
CA VAL A 151 13.56 -13.06 -21.85
C VAL A 151 13.68 -13.56 -23.29
N ALA A 152 12.63 -13.39 -24.10
CA ALA A 152 12.65 -13.75 -25.53
C ALA A 152 13.70 -12.93 -26.28
N ASP A 153 13.74 -11.62 -26.06
CA ASP A 153 14.70 -10.70 -26.66
C ASP A 153 16.14 -11.05 -26.27
N SER A 154 16.40 -11.18 -24.96
CA SER A 154 17.74 -11.50 -24.42
C SER A 154 18.24 -12.90 -24.84
N SER A 155 17.34 -13.81 -25.21
CA SER A 155 17.72 -15.16 -25.67
C SER A 155 18.30 -15.16 -27.08
N GLY A 156 18.03 -14.13 -27.89
CA GLY A 156 18.35 -14.08 -29.31
C GLY A 156 17.67 -15.17 -30.16
N SER A 157 16.72 -15.92 -29.61
CA SER A 157 16.05 -17.03 -30.27
C SER A 157 14.78 -16.58 -30.98
N GLU A 158 14.76 -16.60 -32.30
CA GLU A 158 13.56 -16.33 -33.12
C GLU A 158 12.38 -17.25 -32.73
N PHE A 159 12.68 -18.49 -32.34
CA PHE A 159 11.65 -19.42 -31.89
C PHE A 159 10.94 -18.94 -30.61
N LEU A 160 11.69 -18.43 -29.62
CA LEU A 160 11.12 -17.92 -28.38
C LEU A 160 10.40 -16.58 -28.61
N GLN A 161 10.93 -15.72 -29.47
CA GLN A 161 10.27 -14.47 -29.88
C GLN A 161 8.93 -14.72 -30.57
N GLY A 162 8.85 -15.76 -31.42
CA GLY A 162 7.60 -16.17 -32.03
C GLY A 162 6.65 -16.98 -31.13
N ASN A 163 7.11 -17.46 -29.98
CA ASN A 163 6.36 -18.33 -29.07
C ASN A 163 6.48 -17.92 -27.61
N THR A 164 6.24 -16.64 -27.30
CA THR A 164 6.32 -16.07 -25.94
C THR A 164 5.40 -16.77 -24.94
N TRP A 165 4.31 -17.39 -25.39
CA TRP A 165 3.41 -18.18 -24.56
C TRP A 165 4.12 -19.36 -23.83
N LEU A 166 5.20 -19.90 -24.39
CA LEU A 166 6.01 -20.93 -23.71
C LEU A 166 6.71 -20.37 -22.46
N LEU A 167 7.23 -19.14 -22.56
CA LEU A 167 7.81 -18.42 -21.40
C LEU A 167 6.73 -18.13 -20.37
N GLY A 168 5.55 -17.70 -20.82
CA GLY A 168 4.38 -17.55 -19.95
C GLY A 168 4.01 -18.83 -19.21
N ALA A 169 4.06 -19.98 -19.87
CA ALA A 169 3.79 -21.28 -19.23
C ALA A 169 4.85 -21.63 -18.17
N VAL A 170 6.13 -21.30 -18.40
CA VAL A 170 7.19 -21.48 -17.41
C VAL A 170 6.98 -20.57 -16.20
N ILE A 171 6.71 -19.28 -16.43
CA ILE A 171 6.40 -18.31 -15.36
C ILE A 171 5.19 -18.77 -14.56
N ALA A 172 4.12 -19.17 -15.23
CA ALA A 172 2.89 -19.66 -14.62
C ALA A 172 3.12 -20.91 -13.73
N ALA A 173 3.99 -21.82 -14.17
CA ALA A 173 4.38 -23.00 -13.38
C ALA A 173 5.14 -22.61 -12.12
N LEU A 174 6.10 -21.69 -12.22
CA LEU A 174 6.89 -21.20 -11.09
C LEU A 174 6.00 -20.46 -10.06
N VAL A 175 5.11 -19.59 -10.53
CA VAL A 175 4.15 -18.88 -9.70
C VAL A 175 3.18 -19.87 -9.04
N GLY A 176 2.68 -20.85 -9.80
CA GLY A 176 1.81 -21.90 -9.30
C GLY A 176 2.42 -22.63 -8.10
N ILE A 177 3.70 -23.03 -8.17
CA ILE A 177 4.39 -23.71 -7.06
C ILE A 177 4.40 -22.85 -5.79
N ALA A 178 4.64 -21.54 -5.92
CA ALA A 178 4.76 -20.65 -4.76
C ALA A 178 3.42 -20.29 -4.10
N ILE A 179 2.35 -20.12 -4.89
CA ILE A 179 1.02 -19.71 -4.38
C ILE A 179 0.42 -20.77 -3.45
N PHE A 180 0.77 -22.05 -3.61
CA PHE A 180 0.26 -23.10 -2.71
C PHE A 180 0.75 -22.98 -1.27
N GLY A 181 1.79 -22.19 -0.99
CA GLY A 181 2.34 -21.98 0.36
C GLY A 181 1.60 -20.96 1.24
N GLY A 182 0.60 -20.24 0.71
CA GLY A 182 -0.20 -19.25 1.45
C GLY A 182 0.52 -17.92 1.74
N VAL A 183 -0.16 -17.00 2.45
CA VAL A 183 0.29 -15.60 2.68
C VAL A 183 1.63 -15.49 3.42
N THR A 184 1.83 -16.32 4.45
CA THR A 184 3.07 -16.30 5.23
C THR A 184 4.28 -16.76 4.40
N SER A 185 4.07 -17.70 3.48
CA SER A 185 5.10 -18.12 2.52
C SER A 185 5.42 -16.99 1.54
N ILE A 186 4.42 -16.35 0.98
CA ILE A 186 4.57 -15.19 0.09
C ILE A 186 5.36 -14.09 0.79
N ALA A 187 4.94 -13.66 1.98
CA ALA A 187 5.60 -12.61 2.75
C ALA A 187 7.06 -12.96 3.09
N ARG A 188 7.37 -14.22 3.37
CA ARG A 188 8.73 -14.69 3.66
C ARG A 188 9.64 -14.62 2.43
N TRP A 189 9.13 -15.01 1.26
CA TRP A 189 9.89 -14.94 0.01
C TRP A 189 10.06 -13.49 -0.43
N THR A 190 9.00 -12.68 -0.44
CA THR A 190 9.06 -11.28 -0.87
C THR A 190 9.98 -10.45 0.01
N SER A 191 9.96 -10.64 1.35
CA SER A 191 10.82 -9.90 2.27
C SER A 191 12.33 -10.17 2.09
N ARG A 192 12.70 -11.29 1.46
CA ARG A 192 14.10 -11.63 1.15
C ARG A 192 14.50 -11.21 -0.26
N ILE A 193 13.66 -11.51 -1.23
CA ILE A 193 13.94 -11.28 -2.65
C ILE A 193 13.86 -9.79 -2.98
N MET A 194 12.81 -9.10 -2.50
CA MET A 194 12.55 -7.71 -2.86
C MET A 194 13.74 -6.76 -2.53
N PRO A 195 14.30 -6.71 -1.32
CA PRO A 195 15.41 -5.81 -1.04
C PRO A 195 16.67 -6.14 -1.88
N ALA A 196 16.95 -7.43 -2.06
CA ALA A 196 18.11 -7.87 -2.83
C ALA A 196 17.98 -7.46 -4.31
N MET A 197 16.83 -7.75 -4.94
CA MET A 197 16.60 -7.38 -6.35
C MET A 197 16.57 -5.87 -6.56
N ALA A 198 15.96 -5.11 -5.62
CA ALA A 198 15.92 -3.66 -5.70
C ALA A 198 17.34 -3.05 -5.64
N ILE A 199 18.18 -3.53 -4.74
CA ILE A 199 19.58 -3.08 -4.62
C ILE A 199 20.34 -3.40 -5.90
N VAL A 200 20.26 -4.64 -6.42
CA VAL A 200 20.95 -5.04 -7.66
C VAL A 200 20.48 -4.16 -8.83
N TYR A 201 19.17 -3.99 -8.98
CA TYR A 201 18.62 -3.12 -10.03
C TYR A 201 19.14 -1.68 -9.93
N MET A 202 19.08 -1.09 -8.72
CA MET A 202 19.54 0.29 -8.50
C MET A 202 21.05 0.43 -8.78
N LEU A 203 21.87 -0.55 -8.43
CA LEU A 203 23.29 -0.55 -8.77
C LEU A 203 23.52 -0.60 -10.29
N CYS A 204 22.74 -1.40 -11.00
CA CYS A 204 22.80 -1.44 -12.47
C CYS A 204 22.38 -0.11 -13.11
N VAL A 205 21.27 0.47 -12.64
CA VAL A 205 20.80 1.79 -13.11
C VAL A 205 21.84 2.88 -12.83
N PHE A 206 22.44 2.84 -11.64
CA PHE A 206 23.51 3.77 -11.27
C PHE A 206 24.73 3.62 -12.17
N ALA A 207 25.09 2.38 -12.54
CA ALA A 207 26.19 2.13 -13.49
C ALA A 207 25.90 2.75 -14.86
N VAL A 208 24.66 2.64 -15.38
CA VAL A 208 24.25 3.32 -16.63
C VAL A 208 24.44 4.84 -16.53
N ILE A 209 24.02 5.44 -15.42
CA ILE A 209 24.14 6.90 -15.20
C ILE A 209 25.61 7.30 -15.12
N VAL A 210 26.46 6.55 -14.41
CA VAL A 210 27.89 6.85 -14.25
C VAL A 210 28.64 6.77 -15.57
N VAL A 211 28.35 5.77 -16.41
CA VAL A 211 28.96 5.64 -17.74
C VAL A 211 28.58 6.80 -18.66
N ASN A 212 27.38 7.39 -18.45
CA ASN A 212 26.88 8.51 -19.24
C ASN A 212 26.87 9.83 -18.45
N LEU A 213 27.78 10.04 -17.50
CA LEU A 213 27.76 11.13 -16.52
C LEU A 213 27.76 12.52 -17.19
N ASP A 214 28.49 12.67 -18.30
CA ASP A 214 28.59 13.94 -19.05
C ASP A 214 27.23 14.42 -19.58
N ASN A 215 26.29 13.50 -19.81
CA ASN A 215 24.96 13.81 -20.33
C ASN A 215 23.93 14.09 -19.22
N VAL A 216 24.26 13.86 -17.94
CA VAL A 216 23.32 14.02 -16.82
C VAL A 216 22.75 15.45 -16.72
N PRO A 217 23.55 16.54 -16.84
CA PRO A 217 23.00 17.89 -16.79
C PRO A 217 21.99 18.17 -17.90
N ALA A 218 22.27 17.70 -19.12
CA ALA A 218 21.39 17.85 -20.27
C ALA A 218 20.10 17.02 -20.09
N ALA A 219 20.20 15.79 -19.59
CA ALA A 219 19.06 14.93 -19.31
C ALA A 219 18.13 15.55 -18.26
N LEU A 220 18.68 16.05 -17.15
CA LEU A 220 17.89 16.73 -16.12
C LEU A 220 17.24 18.02 -16.67
N GLY A 221 17.96 18.78 -17.51
CA GLY A 221 17.41 19.93 -18.22
C GLY A 221 16.22 19.55 -19.09
N ALA A 222 16.35 18.50 -19.92
CA ALA A 222 15.27 17.99 -20.75
C ALA A 222 14.05 17.50 -19.94
N MET A 223 14.29 16.87 -18.79
CA MET A 223 13.20 16.46 -17.89
C MET A 223 12.44 17.66 -17.34
N VAL A 224 13.13 18.72 -16.91
CA VAL A 224 12.50 19.94 -16.37
C VAL A 224 11.77 20.70 -17.49
N GLU A 225 12.40 20.87 -18.64
CA GLU A 225 11.81 21.53 -19.81
C GLU A 225 10.58 20.78 -20.31
N GLY A 226 10.66 19.45 -20.41
CA GLY A 226 9.57 18.58 -20.85
C GLY A 226 8.31 18.62 -19.99
N VAL A 227 8.40 19.05 -18.73
CA VAL A 227 7.23 19.30 -17.88
C VAL A 227 6.35 20.41 -18.46
N PHE A 228 6.97 21.44 -19.07
CA PHE A 228 6.29 22.67 -19.48
C PHE A 228 6.08 22.76 -20.99
N THR A 229 6.91 22.11 -21.80
CA THR A 229 6.85 22.20 -23.27
C THR A 229 5.86 21.22 -23.87
N GLY A 230 5.61 20.10 -23.19
CA GLY A 230 4.63 19.10 -23.66
C GLY A 230 4.98 18.48 -25.01
N GLU A 231 6.27 18.29 -25.30
CA GLU A 231 6.79 17.75 -26.56
C GLU A 231 6.49 16.25 -26.79
N GLY A 232 5.88 15.58 -25.78
CA GLY A 232 5.46 14.19 -25.92
C GLY A 232 4.27 14.00 -26.87
N ILE A 233 4.09 12.77 -27.35
CA ILE A 233 2.96 12.34 -28.21
C ILE A 233 1.60 12.65 -27.53
N ALA A 234 1.57 12.74 -26.20
CA ALA A 234 0.38 12.94 -25.38
C ALA A 234 -0.27 14.36 -25.47
N GLY A 235 0.30 15.30 -26.22
CA GLY A 235 -0.32 16.61 -26.47
C GLY A 235 -0.30 17.58 -25.30
N GLY A 236 0.77 18.37 -25.19
CA GLY A 236 0.90 19.49 -24.26
C GLY A 236 1.13 19.10 -22.80
N VAL A 237 1.28 20.09 -21.93
CA VAL A 237 1.58 19.93 -20.50
C VAL A 237 0.58 19.01 -19.77
N VAL A 238 -0.70 19.14 -20.10
CA VAL A 238 -1.76 18.34 -19.48
C VAL A 238 -1.63 16.86 -19.87
N GLY A 239 -1.32 16.57 -21.14
CA GLY A 239 -1.12 15.20 -21.61
C GLY A 239 0.08 14.54 -20.93
N VAL A 240 1.22 15.25 -20.83
CA VAL A 240 2.41 14.77 -20.12
C VAL A 240 2.10 14.49 -18.65
N ALA A 241 1.34 15.37 -17.99
CA ALA A 241 0.91 15.18 -16.60
C ALA A 241 0.00 13.93 -16.46
N ILE A 242 -0.96 13.75 -17.36
CA ILE A 242 -1.86 12.58 -17.35
C ILE A 242 -1.06 11.30 -17.49
N VAL A 243 -0.15 11.21 -18.46
CA VAL A 243 0.71 10.03 -18.65
C VAL A 243 1.54 9.77 -17.40
N GLY A 244 2.19 10.78 -16.84
CA GLY A 244 2.99 10.67 -15.63
C GLY A 244 2.17 10.18 -14.43
N ILE A 245 0.97 10.74 -14.22
CA ILE A 245 0.05 10.34 -13.14
C ILE A 245 -0.44 8.90 -13.33
N GLN A 246 -0.82 8.51 -14.54
CA GLN A 246 -1.26 7.15 -14.84
C GLN A 246 -0.16 6.13 -14.53
N ARG A 247 1.07 6.40 -14.98
CA ARG A 247 2.21 5.52 -14.69
C ARG A 247 2.58 5.50 -13.23
N ALA A 248 2.49 6.62 -12.52
CA ALA A 248 2.68 6.67 -11.08
C ALA A 248 1.63 5.82 -10.33
N LEU A 249 0.35 5.95 -10.68
CA LEU A 249 -0.73 5.17 -10.08
C LEU A 249 -0.51 3.67 -10.30
N PHE A 250 -0.11 3.28 -11.51
CA PHE A 250 0.18 1.88 -11.85
C PHE A 250 1.41 1.37 -11.10
N SER A 251 2.45 2.19 -10.95
CA SER A 251 3.69 1.83 -10.25
C SER A 251 3.49 1.76 -8.75
N ASN A 252 3.20 2.88 -8.08
CA ASN A 252 3.15 2.95 -6.62
C ASN A 252 1.80 2.55 -6.00
N GLY A 253 0.74 2.41 -6.80
CA GLY A 253 -0.58 1.99 -6.34
C GLY A 253 -1.24 2.92 -5.32
N ALA A 254 -0.80 4.19 -5.17
CA ALA A 254 -1.39 5.13 -4.21
C ALA A 254 -2.80 5.52 -4.63
N GLY A 255 -3.77 5.23 -3.80
CA GLY A 255 -5.19 5.37 -4.12
C GLY A 255 -5.86 4.08 -4.61
N VAL A 256 -5.08 3.08 -5.01
CA VAL A 256 -5.60 1.76 -5.43
C VAL A 256 -6.05 0.91 -4.25
N GLY A 257 -5.41 1.06 -3.07
CA GLY A 257 -5.84 0.40 -1.83
C GLY A 257 -5.06 -0.86 -1.46
N THR A 258 -4.08 -1.26 -2.25
CA THR A 258 -3.28 -2.48 -2.02
C THR A 258 -2.54 -2.44 -0.70
N ALA A 259 -2.02 -1.27 -0.28
CA ALA A 259 -1.38 -1.10 1.02
C ALA A 259 -2.31 -1.46 2.19
N GLY A 260 -3.61 -1.15 2.06
CA GLY A 260 -4.60 -1.55 3.07
C GLY A 260 -4.70 -3.07 3.24
N MET A 261 -4.49 -3.85 2.18
CA MET A 261 -4.49 -5.31 2.23
C MET A 261 -3.19 -5.87 2.82
N ALA A 262 -2.04 -5.43 2.33
CA ALA A 262 -0.74 -5.91 2.80
C ALA A 262 -0.50 -5.58 4.28
N HIS A 263 -0.74 -4.33 4.66
CA HIS A 263 -0.50 -3.84 6.02
C HIS A 263 -1.56 -4.28 7.04
N SER A 264 -2.74 -4.75 6.60
CA SER A 264 -3.72 -5.34 7.51
C SER A 264 -3.20 -6.60 8.20
N ALA A 265 -2.32 -7.36 7.54
CA ALA A 265 -1.75 -8.60 8.07
C ALA A 265 -0.61 -8.34 9.08
N SER A 266 -0.15 -7.11 9.28
CA SER A 266 0.98 -6.81 10.15
C SER A 266 0.68 -6.98 11.64
N LYS A 267 1.70 -7.38 12.39
CA LYS A 267 1.65 -7.48 13.87
C LYS A 267 1.75 -6.08 14.48
N THR A 268 0.62 -5.53 14.90
CA THR A 268 0.59 -4.23 15.59
C THR A 268 -0.68 -4.04 16.42
N LYS A 269 -0.57 -3.32 17.53
CA LYS A 269 -1.68 -2.76 18.33
C LYS A 269 -2.05 -1.34 17.89
N HIS A 270 -1.20 -0.68 17.10
CA HIS A 270 -1.35 0.72 16.72
C HIS A 270 -1.53 0.88 15.21
N PRO A 271 -2.73 1.06 14.68
CA PRO A 271 -2.96 1.20 13.24
C PRO A 271 -2.11 2.28 12.55
N ALA A 272 -1.79 3.36 13.28
CA ALA A 272 -0.96 4.45 12.76
C ALA A 272 0.48 4.02 12.45
N THR A 273 1.02 2.96 13.09
CA THR A 273 2.36 2.45 12.79
C THR A 273 2.43 1.95 11.35
N GLU A 274 1.39 1.25 10.91
CA GLU A 274 1.34 0.74 9.55
C GLU A 274 1.20 1.88 8.52
N GLY A 275 0.43 2.91 8.84
CA GLY A 275 0.40 4.11 8.00
C GLY A 275 1.76 4.80 7.89
N LEU A 276 2.49 4.92 9.00
CA LEU A 276 3.84 5.49 9.01
C LEU A 276 4.86 4.60 8.26
N THR A 277 4.63 3.29 8.21
CA THR A 277 5.45 2.35 7.42
C THR A 277 5.14 2.49 5.94
N ALA A 278 3.87 2.45 5.55
CA ALA A 278 3.43 2.48 4.16
C ALA A 278 3.74 3.79 3.42
N MET A 279 3.94 4.90 4.12
CA MET A 279 4.33 6.15 3.45
C MET A 279 5.68 6.08 2.72
N TRP A 280 6.54 5.09 3.04
CA TRP A 280 7.81 4.88 2.38
C TRP A 280 7.67 4.28 0.99
N GLU A 281 6.58 3.58 0.73
CA GLU A 281 6.35 2.89 -0.54
C GLU A 281 6.44 3.85 -1.74
N PRO A 282 5.64 4.94 -1.84
CA PRO A 282 5.73 5.84 -2.97
C PRO A 282 7.04 6.62 -3.02
N LEU A 283 7.70 6.85 -1.87
CA LEU A 283 9.01 7.47 -1.84
C LEU A 283 10.06 6.56 -2.48
N ILE A 284 10.10 5.29 -2.09
CA ILE A 284 11.06 4.33 -2.65
C ILE A 284 10.71 4.05 -4.11
N ASP A 285 9.45 3.76 -4.39
CA ASP A 285 8.95 3.38 -5.70
C ASP A 285 9.11 4.51 -6.73
N SER A 286 8.40 5.61 -6.54
CA SER A 286 8.26 6.64 -7.57
C SER A 286 9.37 7.69 -7.51
N VAL A 287 9.79 8.11 -6.29
CA VAL A 287 10.79 9.18 -6.18
C VAL A 287 12.21 8.64 -6.33
N VAL A 288 12.48 7.40 -5.89
CA VAL A 288 13.83 6.83 -6.01
C VAL A 288 13.92 5.95 -7.26
N VAL A 289 13.17 4.84 -7.31
CA VAL A 289 13.38 3.83 -8.37
C VAL A 289 12.92 4.34 -9.74
N CYS A 290 11.71 4.89 -9.85
CA CYS A 290 11.23 5.43 -11.14
C CYS A 290 12.09 6.59 -11.65
N MET A 291 12.52 7.49 -10.76
CA MET A 291 13.37 8.61 -11.17
C MET A 291 14.74 8.16 -11.65
N LEU A 292 15.38 7.22 -10.95
CA LEU A 292 16.66 6.67 -11.39
C LEU A 292 16.54 5.97 -12.74
N THR A 293 15.47 5.18 -12.94
CA THR A 293 15.17 4.53 -14.23
C THR A 293 14.98 5.56 -15.34
N ALA A 294 14.19 6.62 -15.08
CA ALA A 294 13.96 7.68 -16.07
C ALA A 294 15.26 8.42 -16.42
N ILE A 295 16.08 8.78 -15.43
CA ILE A 295 17.39 9.40 -15.64
C ILE A 295 18.26 8.49 -16.50
N ALA A 296 18.33 7.18 -16.20
CA ALA A 296 19.12 6.23 -16.98
C ALA A 296 18.65 6.14 -18.44
N ILE A 297 17.35 6.16 -18.69
CA ILE A 297 16.81 6.16 -20.06
C ILE A 297 17.14 7.49 -20.78
N VAL A 298 16.89 8.61 -20.12
CA VAL A 298 17.04 9.94 -20.75
C VAL A 298 18.50 10.27 -21.02
N VAL A 299 19.41 9.95 -20.10
CA VAL A 299 20.86 10.23 -20.23
C VAL A 299 21.49 9.50 -21.40
N THR A 300 20.96 8.35 -21.80
CA THR A 300 21.47 7.58 -22.96
C THR A 300 20.95 8.12 -24.30
N GLY A 301 19.96 9.02 -24.31
CA GLY A 301 19.33 9.50 -25.52
C GLY A 301 18.50 8.47 -26.31
N LYS A 302 18.37 7.22 -25.80
CA LYS A 302 17.66 6.13 -26.50
C LYS A 302 16.17 6.41 -26.71
N HIS A 303 15.56 7.24 -25.87
CA HIS A 303 14.17 7.69 -26.03
C HIS A 303 13.96 8.63 -27.25
N LEU A 304 15.03 9.21 -27.79
CA LEU A 304 15.00 10.09 -28.97
C LEU A 304 15.19 9.31 -30.28
N ALA A 305 15.72 8.08 -30.23
CA ALA A 305 15.91 7.22 -31.39
C ALA A 305 14.52 6.88 -31.94
N GLY A 306 14.12 7.60 -32.99
CA GLY A 306 12.76 7.57 -33.54
C GLY A 306 12.23 6.15 -33.75
N SER A 307 11.14 5.93 -33.21
CA SER A 307 9.94 5.14 -33.53
C SER A 307 9.95 4.10 -34.67
N GLY A 308 11.08 3.59 -35.10
CA GLY A 308 11.18 2.64 -36.22
C GLY A 308 11.44 1.20 -35.83
N GLU A 309 11.97 0.93 -34.67
CA GLU A 309 12.23 -0.42 -34.18
C GLU A 309 11.82 -0.51 -32.69
N ASN A 310 10.80 -1.30 -32.45
CA ASN A 310 10.34 -1.92 -31.18
C ASN A 310 11.07 -1.51 -29.86
N THR A 311 11.02 -0.23 -29.48
CA THR A 311 11.60 0.27 -28.25
C THR A 311 10.51 0.64 -27.24
N GLU A 312 9.52 -0.23 -27.06
CA GLU A 312 8.42 -0.03 -26.15
C GLU A 312 8.63 -0.80 -24.84
N GLY A 313 8.19 -0.22 -23.73
CA GLY A 313 8.24 -0.89 -22.44
C GLY A 313 9.65 -1.25 -21.98
N VAL A 314 9.86 -2.49 -21.53
CA VAL A 314 11.13 -2.96 -20.96
C VAL A 314 12.31 -2.92 -21.94
N GLN A 315 12.05 -3.02 -23.24
CA GLN A 315 13.10 -3.01 -24.27
C GLN A 315 13.81 -1.67 -24.37
N LEU A 316 13.11 -0.56 -24.16
CA LEU A 316 13.74 0.76 -24.08
C LEU A 316 14.72 0.84 -22.90
N THR A 317 14.36 0.30 -21.77
CA THR A 317 15.27 0.22 -20.62
C THR A 317 16.46 -0.69 -20.93
N ALA A 318 16.25 -1.83 -21.59
CA ALA A 318 17.32 -2.73 -22.01
C ALA A 318 18.31 -2.04 -22.98
N SER A 319 17.81 -1.25 -23.92
CA SER A 319 18.66 -0.46 -24.83
C SER A 319 19.50 0.61 -24.09
N ALA A 320 18.98 1.18 -22.99
CA ALA A 320 19.78 2.05 -22.14
C ALA A 320 20.88 1.28 -21.39
N PHE A 321 20.60 0.07 -20.93
CA PHE A 321 21.59 -0.80 -20.26
C PHE A 321 22.70 -1.25 -21.20
N SER A 322 22.43 -1.48 -22.48
CA SER A 322 23.45 -1.85 -23.47
C SER A 322 24.54 -0.79 -23.68
N THR A 323 24.33 0.46 -23.22
CA THR A 323 25.36 1.51 -23.27
C THR A 323 26.54 1.25 -22.32
N VAL A 324 26.36 0.40 -21.31
CA VAL A 324 27.45 -0.01 -20.38
C VAL A 324 28.31 -1.10 -21.00
N ALA A 325 27.67 -2.16 -21.48
CA ALA A 325 28.29 -3.28 -22.18
C ALA A 325 27.22 -4.14 -22.85
N ASP A 326 27.57 -4.89 -23.90
CA ASP A 326 26.62 -5.72 -24.67
C ASP A 326 25.91 -6.80 -23.83
N TRP A 327 26.58 -7.32 -22.80
CA TRP A 327 26.00 -8.33 -21.91
C TRP A 327 25.19 -7.74 -20.75
N PHE A 328 25.28 -6.43 -20.49
CA PHE A 328 24.69 -5.78 -19.32
C PHE A 328 23.16 -5.87 -19.28
N PRO A 329 22.42 -5.90 -20.41
CA PRO A 329 20.97 -6.16 -20.41
C PRO A 329 20.55 -7.49 -19.80
N LEU A 330 21.44 -8.49 -19.72
CA LEU A 330 21.14 -9.77 -19.04
C LEU A 330 20.88 -9.58 -17.54
N LEU A 331 21.53 -8.60 -16.90
CA LEU A 331 21.27 -8.27 -15.49
C LEU A 331 19.86 -7.66 -15.34
N LEU A 332 19.45 -6.84 -16.32
CA LEU A 332 18.07 -6.31 -16.36
C LEU A 332 17.07 -7.45 -16.53
N THR A 333 17.33 -8.40 -17.44
CA THR A 333 16.47 -9.57 -17.65
C THR A 333 16.26 -10.37 -16.38
N LEU A 334 17.34 -10.62 -15.63
CA LEU A 334 17.26 -11.30 -14.34
C LEU A 334 16.45 -10.48 -13.32
N ALA A 335 16.71 -9.17 -13.21
CA ALA A 335 15.98 -8.28 -12.31
C ALA A 335 14.49 -8.26 -12.67
N VAL A 336 14.15 -8.09 -13.94
CA VAL A 336 12.77 -8.08 -14.45
C VAL A 336 12.04 -9.38 -14.15
N ALA A 337 12.70 -10.52 -14.35
CA ALA A 337 12.11 -11.82 -14.03
C ALA A 337 11.80 -11.97 -12.53
N LEU A 338 12.71 -11.52 -11.67
CA LEU A 338 12.51 -11.55 -10.21
C LEU A 338 11.43 -10.57 -9.75
N PHE A 339 11.42 -9.34 -10.29
CA PHE A 339 10.37 -8.34 -10.00
C PHE A 339 9.00 -8.82 -10.47
N GLY A 340 8.89 -9.29 -11.71
CA GLY A 340 7.63 -9.83 -12.25
C GLY A 340 7.11 -10.99 -11.40
N TYR A 341 7.98 -11.95 -11.08
CA TYR A 341 7.62 -13.07 -10.23
C TYR A 341 7.10 -12.64 -8.85
N SER A 342 7.78 -11.71 -8.20
CA SER A 342 7.37 -11.24 -6.87
C SER A 342 6.06 -10.46 -6.90
N THR A 343 5.81 -9.66 -7.95
CA THR A 343 4.56 -8.93 -8.15
C THR A 343 3.38 -9.88 -8.39
N LEU A 344 3.58 -10.93 -9.21
CA LEU A 344 2.57 -11.96 -9.44
C LEU A 344 2.11 -12.62 -8.12
N LEU A 345 3.05 -12.90 -7.21
CA LEU A 345 2.73 -13.46 -5.89
C LEU A 345 1.91 -12.50 -5.02
N ALA A 346 2.26 -11.20 -5.02
CA ALA A 346 1.55 -10.19 -4.24
C ALA A 346 0.10 -10.02 -4.74
N TYR A 347 -0.10 -9.93 -6.06
CA TYR A 347 -1.43 -9.76 -6.64
C TYR A 347 -2.30 -11.03 -6.54
N ALA A 348 -1.69 -12.21 -6.57
CA ALA A 348 -2.40 -13.45 -6.23
C ALA A 348 -2.98 -13.40 -4.81
N TYR A 349 -2.20 -12.91 -3.83
CA TYR A 349 -2.69 -12.71 -2.46
C TYR A 349 -3.83 -11.70 -2.40
N TYR A 350 -3.74 -10.54 -3.09
CA TYR A 350 -4.79 -9.53 -3.08
C TYR A 350 -6.09 -10.04 -3.69
N GLY A 351 -6.02 -10.78 -4.79
CA GLY A 351 -7.18 -11.42 -5.40
C GLY A 351 -7.83 -12.48 -4.51
N GLU A 352 -7.04 -13.29 -3.79
CA GLU A 352 -7.56 -14.26 -2.81
C GLU A 352 -8.26 -13.57 -1.65
N GLN A 353 -7.74 -12.46 -1.14
CA GLN A 353 -8.37 -11.66 -0.09
C GLN A 353 -9.73 -11.10 -0.58
N ALA A 354 -9.78 -10.58 -1.80
CA ALA A 354 -11.01 -10.06 -2.38
C ALA A 354 -12.09 -11.15 -2.57
N LEU A 355 -11.71 -12.32 -3.09
CA LEU A 355 -12.63 -13.44 -3.25
C LEU A 355 -13.12 -14.00 -1.91
N THR A 356 -12.23 -14.02 -0.92
CA THR A 356 -12.58 -14.46 0.43
C THR A 356 -13.56 -13.50 1.09
N TYR A 357 -13.47 -12.20 0.81
CA TYR A 357 -14.45 -11.21 1.26
C TYR A 357 -15.82 -11.44 0.59
N LEU A 358 -15.87 -11.70 -0.73
CA LEU A 358 -17.12 -11.83 -1.49
C LEU A 358 -17.87 -13.13 -1.17
N PHE A 359 -17.16 -14.25 -1.04
CA PHE A 359 -17.75 -15.59 -1.03
C PHE A 359 -17.47 -16.37 0.25
N GLY A 360 -16.73 -15.79 1.21
CA GLY A 360 -16.15 -16.50 2.33
C GLY A 360 -14.98 -17.39 1.90
N TYR A 361 -14.26 -17.96 2.86
CA TYR A 361 -13.14 -18.85 2.58
C TYR A 361 -13.64 -20.18 2.02
N LYS A 362 -13.64 -20.33 0.69
CA LYS A 362 -14.02 -21.58 -0.02
C LYS A 362 -12.84 -22.05 -0.87
N LYS A 363 -12.25 -23.17 -0.52
CA LYS A 363 -11.10 -23.76 -1.22
C LYS A 363 -11.33 -23.85 -2.73
N SER A 364 -12.52 -24.28 -3.19
CA SER A 364 -12.83 -24.41 -4.62
C SER A 364 -12.71 -23.08 -5.37
N ILE A 365 -13.19 -21.97 -4.78
CA ILE A 365 -13.13 -20.64 -5.41
C ILE A 365 -11.67 -20.17 -5.51
N ILE A 366 -10.90 -20.36 -4.43
CA ILE A 366 -9.48 -20.00 -4.41
C ILE A 366 -8.68 -20.82 -5.43
N TYR A 367 -8.92 -22.13 -5.49
CA TYR A 367 -8.26 -22.97 -6.50
C TYR A 367 -8.65 -22.56 -7.92
N THR A 368 -9.92 -22.25 -8.19
CA THR A 368 -10.37 -21.75 -9.50
C THR A 368 -9.66 -20.45 -9.86
N PHE A 369 -9.56 -19.50 -8.92
CA PHE A 369 -8.85 -18.24 -9.13
C PHE A 369 -7.36 -18.46 -9.45
N ARG A 370 -6.68 -19.34 -8.70
CA ARG A 370 -5.27 -19.71 -8.97
C ARG A 370 -5.09 -20.30 -10.37
N VAL A 371 -5.99 -21.20 -10.78
CA VAL A 371 -5.95 -21.78 -12.13
C VAL A 371 -6.19 -20.71 -13.19
N LEU A 372 -7.16 -19.81 -12.98
CA LEU A 372 -7.41 -18.71 -13.91
C LEU A 372 -6.21 -17.74 -13.98
N GLY A 373 -5.51 -17.47 -12.88
CA GLY A 373 -4.28 -16.68 -12.87
C GLY A 373 -3.16 -17.35 -13.68
N ILE A 374 -2.97 -18.67 -13.51
CA ILE A 374 -2.01 -19.45 -14.31
C ILE A 374 -2.34 -19.36 -15.83
N VAL A 375 -3.60 -19.49 -16.20
CA VAL A 375 -4.04 -19.32 -17.59
C VAL A 375 -3.86 -17.87 -18.06
N GLY A 376 -4.19 -16.91 -17.19
CA GLY A 376 -3.98 -15.48 -17.45
C GLY A 376 -2.52 -15.15 -17.74
N ALA A 377 -1.58 -15.71 -16.98
CA ALA A 377 -0.15 -15.54 -17.21
C ALA A 377 0.29 -15.99 -18.61
N VAL A 378 -0.23 -17.12 -19.09
CA VAL A 378 0.06 -17.60 -20.45
C VAL A 378 -0.54 -16.68 -21.50
N ILE A 379 -1.79 -16.22 -21.30
CA ILE A 379 -2.45 -15.28 -22.22
C ILE A 379 -1.70 -13.95 -22.25
N GLY A 380 -1.32 -13.42 -21.09
CA GLY A 380 -0.61 -12.15 -20.97
C GLY A 380 0.73 -12.15 -21.72
N SER A 381 1.49 -13.24 -21.65
CA SER A 381 2.77 -13.36 -22.35
C SER A 381 2.63 -13.34 -23.89
N ALA A 382 1.47 -13.72 -24.43
CA ALA A 382 1.19 -13.76 -25.87
C ALA A 382 0.38 -12.54 -26.36
N ALA A 383 -0.16 -11.72 -25.46
CA ALA A 383 -0.97 -10.56 -25.80
C ALA A 383 -0.11 -9.38 -26.26
N SER A 384 -0.70 -8.43 -27.00
CA SER A 384 -0.02 -7.18 -27.34
C SER A 384 0.17 -6.28 -26.10
N LEU A 385 1.25 -5.52 -26.06
CA LEU A 385 1.57 -4.61 -24.94
C LEU A 385 0.44 -3.59 -24.72
N ASP A 386 -0.09 -3.00 -25.78
CA ASP A 386 -1.19 -2.02 -25.71
C ASP A 386 -2.43 -2.60 -25.03
N ALA A 387 -2.80 -3.83 -25.37
CA ALA A 387 -3.96 -4.49 -24.79
C ALA A 387 -3.79 -4.76 -23.29
N VAL A 388 -2.61 -5.21 -22.86
CA VAL A 388 -2.34 -5.49 -21.45
C VAL A 388 -2.21 -4.19 -20.64
N ILE A 389 -1.65 -3.12 -21.20
CA ILE A 389 -1.62 -1.79 -20.58
C ILE A 389 -3.04 -1.26 -20.41
N ALA A 390 -3.85 -1.27 -21.49
CA ALA A 390 -5.22 -0.75 -21.44
C ALA A 390 -6.08 -1.48 -20.39
N PHE A 391 -5.98 -2.81 -20.34
CA PHE A 391 -6.71 -3.62 -19.37
C PHE A 391 -6.20 -3.38 -17.94
N GLY A 392 -4.88 -3.33 -17.75
CA GLY A 392 -4.25 -3.08 -16.46
C GLY A 392 -4.66 -1.71 -15.91
N ASP A 393 -4.51 -0.65 -16.70
CA ASP A 393 -4.87 0.72 -16.32
C ASP A 393 -6.36 0.82 -15.95
N ALA A 394 -7.24 0.29 -16.80
CA ALA A 394 -8.68 0.29 -16.53
C ALA A 394 -9.01 -0.41 -15.20
N SER A 395 -8.38 -1.55 -14.94
CA SER A 395 -8.60 -2.33 -13.71
C SER A 395 -8.13 -1.57 -12.47
N PHE A 396 -6.96 -0.94 -12.51
CA PHE A 396 -6.43 -0.13 -11.40
C PHE A 396 -7.27 1.12 -11.16
N PHE A 397 -7.73 1.81 -12.20
CA PHE A 397 -8.64 2.94 -12.06
C PHE A 397 -9.98 2.53 -11.42
N LEU A 398 -10.52 1.38 -11.81
CA LEU A 398 -11.74 0.85 -11.21
C LEU A 398 -11.56 0.55 -9.72
N MET A 399 -10.41 0.04 -9.28
CA MET A 399 -10.10 -0.14 -7.85
C MET A 399 -9.97 1.21 -7.12
N ALA A 400 -9.33 2.19 -7.76
CA ALA A 400 -9.06 3.49 -7.14
C ALA A 400 -10.34 4.28 -6.83
N VAL A 401 -11.36 4.22 -7.68
CA VAL A 401 -12.60 4.99 -7.51
C VAL A 401 -13.30 4.72 -6.16
N PRO A 402 -13.72 3.49 -5.83
CA PRO A 402 -14.40 3.23 -4.55
C PRO A 402 -13.46 3.48 -3.36
N ASN A 403 -12.16 3.20 -3.50
CA ASN A 403 -11.19 3.39 -2.44
C ASN A 403 -11.00 4.87 -2.10
N ILE A 404 -10.72 5.72 -3.08
CA ILE A 404 -10.51 7.16 -2.89
C ILE A 404 -11.79 7.81 -2.31
N LEU A 405 -12.96 7.45 -2.84
CA LEU A 405 -14.24 7.92 -2.30
C LEU A 405 -14.39 7.55 -0.82
N GLY A 406 -14.12 6.30 -0.46
CA GLY A 406 -14.21 5.87 0.93
C GLY A 406 -13.19 6.54 1.84
N ILE A 407 -11.95 6.69 1.41
CA ILE A 407 -10.90 7.41 2.17
C ILE A 407 -11.31 8.88 2.39
N TYR A 408 -11.97 9.51 1.41
CA TYR A 408 -12.46 10.87 1.58
C TYR A 408 -13.43 10.98 2.77
N PHE A 409 -14.41 10.08 2.88
CA PHE A 409 -15.34 10.03 4.03
C PHE A 409 -14.62 9.66 5.34
N LEU A 410 -13.61 8.77 5.28
CA LEU A 410 -12.86 8.31 6.44
C LEU A 410 -11.64 9.19 6.78
N ALA A 411 -11.43 10.30 6.08
CA ALA A 411 -10.27 11.18 6.26
C ALA A 411 -10.12 11.69 7.70
N LYS A 412 -11.24 11.93 8.40
CA LYS A 412 -11.24 12.34 9.80
C LYS A 412 -10.75 11.20 10.71
N VAL A 413 -11.15 9.97 10.43
CA VAL A 413 -10.70 8.77 11.18
C VAL A 413 -9.20 8.58 11.03
N VAL A 414 -8.68 8.66 9.81
CA VAL A 414 -7.23 8.59 9.53
C VAL A 414 -6.47 9.66 10.32
N ARG A 415 -6.96 10.89 10.28
CA ARG A 415 -6.32 12.01 11.00
C ARG A 415 -6.28 11.77 12.51
N LEU A 416 -7.38 11.31 13.09
CA LEU A 416 -7.46 11.03 14.53
C LEU A 416 -6.47 9.93 14.95
N GLU A 417 -6.36 8.86 14.17
CA GLU A 417 -5.42 7.77 14.46
C GLU A 417 -3.96 8.23 14.42
N ILE A 418 -3.57 8.91 13.32
CA ILE A 418 -2.18 9.32 13.12
C ILE A 418 -1.76 10.39 14.15
N PHE A 419 -2.58 11.43 14.34
CA PHE A 419 -2.25 12.49 15.30
C PHE A 419 -2.36 12.02 16.74
N GLY A 420 -3.34 11.13 17.06
CA GLY A 420 -3.46 10.51 18.38
C GLY A 420 -2.22 9.68 18.72
N PHE A 421 -1.73 8.86 17.77
CA PHE A 421 -0.50 8.11 17.93
C PHE A 421 0.70 9.01 18.18
N ASN A 422 0.91 10.03 17.34
CA ASN A 422 2.04 10.95 17.47
C ASN A 422 2.01 11.70 18.81
N ARG A 423 0.83 12.12 19.27
CA ARG A 423 0.68 12.80 20.56
C ARG A 423 1.07 11.87 21.72
N ARG A 424 0.61 10.63 21.72
CA ARG A 424 0.96 9.62 22.73
C ARG A 424 2.46 9.29 22.69
N LEU A 425 3.03 9.22 21.48
CA LEU A 425 4.47 9.01 21.29
C LEU A 425 5.29 10.16 21.89
N CYS A 426 4.90 11.41 21.59
CA CYS A 426 5.56 12.60 22.15
C CYS A 426 5.37 12.73 23.67
N ALA A 427 4.26 12.25 24.21
CA ALA A 427 3.99 12.22 25.64
C ALA A 427 4.70 11.07 26.38
N GLY A 428 5.40 10.19 25.66
CA GLY A 428 6.07 9.03 26.26
C GLY A 428 5.11 7.95 26.79
N SER A 429 3.83 8.02 26.40
CA SER A 429 2.80 7.04 26.83
C SER A 429 2.77 5.78 25.96
N ILE A 430 3.56 5.72 24.90
CA ILE A 430 3.80 4.51 24.12
C ILE A 430 5.21 4.04 24.45
N GLU A 431 5.30 2.94 25.20
CA GLU A 431 6.58 2.32 25.51
C GLU A 431 7.20 1.69 24.26
N ALA A 432 8.51 1.89 24.12
CA ALA A 432 9.24 1.16 23.10
C ALA A 432 9.35 -0.29 23.53
N VAL A 433 9.03 -1.20 22.63
CA VAL A 433 9.25 -2.62 22.86
C VAL A 433 10.75 -2.87 22.73
N GLU A 434 11.43 -3.19 23.85
CA GLU A 434 12.81 -3.64 23.88
C GLU A 434 12.88 -5.15 23.60
N ASP A 435 12.36 -5.56 22.47
CA ASP A 435 12.47 -6.94 22.04
C ASP A 435 13.69 -7.03 21.10
N GLU A 436 14.84 -7.52 21.64
CA GLU A 436 16.07 -7.68 20.85
C GLU A 436 15.86 -8.53 19.59
N ASP A 437 14.84 -9.38 19.59
CA ASP A 437 14.49 -10.29 18.50
C ASP A 437 13.70 -9.64 17.36
N LEU A 438 13.15 -8.44 17.56
CA LEU A 438 12.48 -7.66 16.51
C LEU A 438 13.43 -6.82 15.67
N ARG A 439 14.71 -6.85 15.98
CA ARG A 439 15.71 -6.18 15.17
C ARG A 439 15.69 -6.76 13.77
N VAL A 440 14.99 -6.02 12.91
CA VAL A 440 15.08 -6.12 11.45
C VAL A 440 14.73 -7.51 10.91
N GLY A 441 13.47 -7.83 10.73
CA GLY A 441 12.89 -8.68 9.67
C GLY A 441 13.57 -9.95 9.18
N LEU A 442 14.70 -10.36 9.76
CA LEU A 442 15.54 -11.44 9.25
C LEU A 442 15.30 -12.80 9.92
N VAL A 443 14.69 -12.82 11.10
CA VAL A 443 14.37 -14.08 11.79
C VAL A 443 13.02 -13.93 12.46
N SER A 444 11.93 -14.34 11.81
CA SER A 444 10.67 -14.59 12.50
C SER A 444 10.69 -16.03 13.00
N GLU A 445 11.10 -16.24 14.23
CA GLU A 445 10.61 -17.40 14.96
C GLU A 445 9.15 -17.09 15.30
N ASP A 446 8.24 -17.97 14.90
CA ASP A 446 6.82 -17.82 15.21
C ASP A 446 6.63 -17.74 16.73
N PRO A 447 5.74 -16.87 17.23
CA PRO A 447 5.49 -16.77 18.66
C PRO A 447 5.03 -18.12 19.18
N THR A 448 5.38 -18.44 20.42
CA THR A 448 4.89 -19.69 21.02
C THR A 448 3.35 -19.68 21.05
N PRO A 449 2.69 -20.85 20.97
CA PRO A 449 1.23 -20.92 21.03
C PRO A 449 0.62 -20.20 22.25
N GLU A 450 1.31 -20.17 23.38
CA GLU A 450 0.89 -19.44 24.58
C GLU A 450 0.97 -17.92 24.42
N GLN A 451 2.01 -17.41 23.75
CA GLN A 451 2.16 -15.98 23.47
C GLN A 451 1.08 -15.52 22.49
N THR A 452 0.79 -16.33 21.47
CA THR A 452 -0.28 -16.05 20.50
C THR A 452 -1.65 -16.02 21.18
N GLN A 453 -1.97 -17.02 22.00
CA GLN A 453 -3.25 -17.07 22.72
C GLN A 453 -3.42 -15.92 23.71
N ARG A 454 -2.35 -15.50 24.37
CA ARG A 454 -2.39 -14.35 25.29
C ARG A 454 -2.66 -13.05 24.54
N ALA A 455 -1.96 -12.81 23.44
CA ALA A 455 -2.16 -11.62 22.60
C ALA A 455 -3.57 -11.56 22.00
N GLU A 456 -4.09 -12.68 21.50
CA GLU A 456 -5.46 -12.78 21.00
C GLU A 456 -6.51 -12.51 22.07
N LYS A 457 -6.28 -13.02 23.29
CA LYS A 457 -7.19 -12.79 24.43
C LYS A 457 -7.19 -11.31 24.84
N GLU A 458 -6.03 -10.67 24.88
CA GLU A 458 -5.90 -9.25 25.18
C GLU A 458 -6.57 -8.39 24.08
N GLU A 459 -6.40 -8.74 22.80
CA GLU A 459 -7.06 -8.03 21.69
C GLU A 459 -8.58 -8.21 21.70
N ARG A 460 -9.07 -9.41 21.99
CA ARG A 460 -10.53 -9.66 22.12
C ARG A 460 -11.12 -8.85 23.27
N ALA A 461 -10.43 -8.82 24.42
CA ALA A 461 -10.84 -8.03 25.57
C ALA A 461 -10.87 -6.53 25.27
N GLU A 462 -9.86 -6.02 24.57
CA GLU A 462 -9.79 -4.62 24.15
C GLU A 462 -10.87 -4.27 23.12
N LYS A 463 -11.11 -5.14 22.14
CA LYS A 463 -12.23 -4.95 21.18
C LYS A 463 -13.60 -4.99 21.86
N GLU A 464 -13.79 -5.85 22.84
CA GLU A 464 -15.04 -5.94 23.60
C GLU A 464 -15.22 -4.70 24.49
N ARG A 465 -14.14 -4.24 25.13
CA ARG A 465 -14.11 -2.98 25.88
C ARG A 465 -14.46 -1.79 24.98
N LEU A 466 -13.86 -1.68 23.81
CA LEU A 466 -14.14 -0.63 22.83
C LEU A 466 -15.58 -0.71 22.30
N ARG A 467 -16.11 -1.90 22.05
CA ARG A 467 -17.52 -2.10 21.67
C ARG A 467 -18.47 -1.68 22.78
N THR A 468 -18.16 -2.03 24.02
CA THR A 468 -18.95 -1.64 25.19
C THR A 468 -18.91 -0.14 25.41
N LEU A 469 -17.71 0.46 25.32
CA LEU A 469 -17.52 1.91 25.39
C LEU A 469 -18.30 2.63 24.27
N HIS A 470 -18.21 2.13 23.05
CA HIS A 470 -18.96 2.67 21.91
C HIS A 470 -20.47 2.56 22.13
N ARG A 471 -20.96 1.43 22.67
CA ARG A 471 -22.38 1.24 22.99
C ARG A 471 -22.82 2.20 24.11
N THR A 472 -22.02 2.33 25.18
CA THR A 472 -22.30 3.22 26.32
C THR A 472 -22.31 4.70 25.89
N LEU A 473 -21.32 5.11 25.07
CA LEU A 473 -21.27 6.46 24.52
C LEU A 473 -22.40 6.75 23.53
N TRP A 474 -22.84 5.73 22.78
CA TRP A 474 -23.94 5.86 21.83
C TRP A 474 -25.29 5.93 22.51
N ASP A 475 -25.46 5.27 23.65
CA ASP A 475 -26.67 5.26 24.45
C ASP A 475 -26.75 6.43 25.45
N ASP A 476 -25.66 7.21 25.61
CA ASP A 476 -25.64 8.41 26.45
C ASP A 476 -26.53 9.52 25.82
N PRO A 477 -27.62 9.96 26.49
CA PRO A 477 -28.49 11.01 25.98
C PRO A 477 -27.80 12.37 25.82
N HIS A 478 -26.65 12.57 26.44
CA HIS A 478 -25.85 13.80 26.35
C HIS A 478 -24.71 13.71 25.32
N PHE A 479 -24.59 12.60 24.59
CA PHE A 479 -23.54 12.45 23.57
C PHE A 479 -23.95 13.18 22.27
N PRO A 480 -23.14 14.11 21.76
CA PRO A 480 -23.54 15.02 20.67
C PRO A 480 -23.92 14.33 19.34
N VAL A 481 -23.58 13.05 19.16
CA VAL A 481 -23.92 12.28 17.93
C VAL A 481 -25.39 11.84 17.90
N ARG A 482 -26.07 11.73 19.06
CA ARG A 482 -27.48 11.34 19.11
C ARG A 482 -28.43 12.45 18.59
N ALA A 483 -28.00 13.70 18.66
CA ALA A 483 -28.73 14.84 18.12
C ALA A 483 -28.85 14.82 16.59
N ALA A 484 -27.94 14.15 15.89
CA ALA A 484 -27.97 14.06 14.42
C ALA A 484 -28.94 13.01 13.86
N HIS A 485 -29.55 12.16 14.72
CA HIS A 485 -30.50 11.13 14.29
C HIS A 485 -31.98 11.49 14.45
N HIS A 486 -32.28 12.55 15.16
CA HIS A 486 -33.63 13.10 15.24
C HIS A 486 -33.70 14.36 14.37
N GLY A 487 -34.06 14.16 13.14
CA GLY A 487 -34.37 15.01 11.99
C GLY A 487 -34.72 16.48 12.15
N ASP A 488 -34.12 17.23 13.05
CA ASP A 488 -34.26 18.67 13.13
C ASP A 488 -32.88 19.32 13.39
N ASP A 489 -32.53 20.19 12.45
CA ASP A 489 -31.40 21.13 12.44
C ASP A 489 -29.99 20.58 12.22
N LEU A 490 -29.58 20.62 10.96
CA LEU A 490 -28.20 20.63 10.48
C LEU A 490 -27.45 21.93 10.87
N ALA A 491 -27.40 22.27 12.14
CA ALA A 491 -26.49 23.26 12.67
C ALA A 491 -25.41 22.50 13.44
N SER A 492 -24.28 22.37 12.82
CA SER A 492 -23.09 21.65 13.30
C SER A 492 -22.57 22.19 14.62
N PRO A 493 -22.48 21.43 15.70
CA PRO A 493 -21.62 21.76 16.82
C PRO A 493 -20.22 21.11 16.61
N MET A 494 -19.63 21.31 15.45
CA MET A 494 -18.24 20.98 15.26
C MET A 494 -17.45 22.27 15.29
N GLY A 495 -16.68 22.42 16.37
CA GLY A 495 -15.77 23.53 16.59
C GLY A 495 -14.90 23.83 15.37
N THR A 496 -14.46 25.06 15.29
CA THR A 496 -13.57 25.55 14.24
C THR A 496 -12.34 24.66 14.06
N PRO A 497 -11.70 24.64 12.88
CA PRO A 497 -10.53 23.80 12.60
C PRO A 497 -9.35 23.94 13.58
N ASP A 498 -9.37 24.95 14.43
CA ASP A 498 -8.34 25.30 15.41
C ASP A 498 -8.62 24.82 16.84
N GLU A 499 -9.79 24.25 17.12
CA GLU A 499 -10.04 23.66 18.44
C GLU A 499 -9.27 22.34 18.59
N PRO A 500 -8.55 22.13 19.73
CA PRO A 500 -7.82 20.90 19.98
C PRO A 500 -8.82 19.72 20.04
N ILE A 501 -8.63 18.76 19.18
CA ILE A 501 -9.41 17.52 19.16
C ILE A 501 -9.22 16.81 20.50
N PRO A 502 -10.28 16.48 21.26
CA PRO A 502 -10.15 15.77 22.53
C PRO A 502 -9.41 14.44 22.30
N ASP A 503 -8.43 14.18 23.14
CA ASP A 503 -7.69 12.93 23.12
C ASP A 503 -8.60 11.79 23.55
N THR A 504 -8.63 10.69 22.78
CA THR A 504 -9.32 9.46 23.20
C THR A 504 -8.78 8.94 24.53
N GLY A 505 -7.53 9.24 24.88
CA GLY A 505 -6.96 8.96 26.21
C GLY A 505 -7.55 9.82 27.33
N GLN A 506 -8.03 11.04 27.05
CA GLN A 506 -8.74 11.85 28.06
C GLN A 506 -10.13 11.30 28.38
N PHE A 507 -10.81 10.69 27.40
CA PHE A 507 -12.07 10.00 27.64
C PHE A 507 -11.88 8.79 28.56
N LEU A 508 -10.82 8.01 28.35
CA LEU A 508 -10.48 6.86 29.21
C LEU A 508 -10.11 7.30 30.64
N ALA A 509 -9.34 8.39 30.78
CA ALA A 509 -8.95 8.92 32.08
C ALA A 509 -10.13 9.55 32.87
N VAL A 510 -11.16 10.03 32.20
CA VAL A 510 -12.39 10.53 32.83
C VAL A 510 -13.24 9.36 33.34
N GLU A 511 -13.23 8.23 32.64
CA GLU A 511 -14.00 7.05 33.01
C GLU A 511 -13.31 6.27 34.17
N GLU A 512 -11.97 6.20 34.19
CA GLU A 512 -11.23 5.69 35.34
C GLU A 512 -11.49 6.49 36.61
N ARG A 513 -11.55 7.82 36.52
CA ARG A 513 -11.92 8.68 37.68
C ARG A 513 -13.39 8.53 38.10
N ARG A 514 -14.30 8.18 37.20
CA ARG A 514 -15.68 7.88 37.57
C ARG A 514 -15.83 6.53 38.23
N SER A 515 -15.08 5.52 37.79
CA SER A 515 -15.11 4.18 38.40
C SER A 515 -14.46 4.15 39.79
N GLU A 516 -13.46 5.02 40.05
CA GLU A 516 -12.86 5.19 41.38
C GLU A 516 -13.71 6.04 42.32
N GLY A 517 -14.60 6.92 41.82
CA GLY A 517 -15.50 7.79 42.58
C GLY A 517 -16.76 7.12 43.11
N ASP A 518 -17.19 6.02 42.51
CA ASP A 518 -18.43 5.32 42.90
C ASP A 518 -18.24 4.20 43.93
N GLY A 519 -17.00 3.94 44.35
CA GLY A 519 -16.63 2.90 45.32
C GLY A 519 -16.59 3.33 46.78
N GLY A 520 -16.92 4.60 47.10
CA GLY A 520 -16.67 5.17 48.43
C GLY A 520 -17.84 5.90 49.09
N ALA A 521 -19.03 5.27 49.17
CA ALA A 521 -20.09 5.80 50.01
C ALA A 521 -20.83 4.65 50.74
N GLY A 522 -20.34 4.36 51.93
CA GLY A 522 -21.00 3.47 52.88
C GLY A 522 -20.57 3.71 54.32
N SER A 523 -21.49 4.17 55.11
CA SER A 523 -21.57 4.27 56.59
C SER A 523 -21.29 5.63 57.22
N GLY A 524 -22.38 6.23 57.70
CA GLY A 524 -22.46 7.41 58.58
C GLY A 524 -21.93 7.18 59.99
N PRO A 525 -22.14 8.04 60.98
CA PRO A 525 -23.42 8.45 61.47
C PRO A 525 -23.57 9.91 61.90
N ALA A 526 -24.84 10.23 62.22
CA ALA A 526 -25.45 11.41 62.75
C ALA A 526 -24.66 12.26 63.80
N GLY A 527 -24.89 13.56 63.77
CA GLY A 527 -24.53 14.46 64.86
C GLY A 527 -24.81 15.92 64.55
N GLY A 528 -25.88 16.43 65.08
CA GLY A 528 -26.55 17.69 65.02
C GLY A 528 -25.76 18.97 65.20
N GLY A 529 -26.44 20.08 64.90
CA GLY A 529 -26.06 21.39 65.39
C GLY A 529 -26.43 22.55 64.43
N SER A 530 -27.57 23.15 64.74
CA SER A 530 -28.10 24.44 64.34
C SER A 530 -27.09 25.60 64.35
N HIS A 531 -27.27 26.55 63.45
CA HIS A 531 -27.49 28.02 63.62
C HIS A 531 -27.15 28.74 62.31
N ARG A 532 -28.18 29.32 61.72
CA ARG A 532 -28.59 30.76 61.57
C ARG A 532 -27.48 31.77 61.20
N ALA A 533 -27.79 32.40 60.06
CA ALA A 533 -27.73 33.84 59.74
C ALA A 533 -26.33 34.53 59.78
N ASP A 534 -25.91 35.11 58.72
CA ASP A 534 -26.33 36.35 58.04
C ASP A 534 -25.97 36.35 56.58
#